data_7a84506e62c1eafa622541edfbb38ba0
#
_entry.id   7a84506e62c1eafa622541edfbb38ba0
#
_cell.length_a   1.000
_cell.length_b   1.000
_cell.length_c   1.000
_cell.angle_alpha   90.00
_cell.angle_beta   90.00
_cell.angle_gamma   90.00
#
_symmetry.space_group_name_H-M   'P 1'
#
loop_
_entity.id
_entity.type
_entity.pdbx_description
1 polymer ?
#
loop_
_entity_poly.entity_id
_entity_poly.type
_entity_poly.pdbx_seq_one_letter_code
_entity_poly.pdbx_strand_id
1 'polypeptide(L)'
;RQRQMCIRDSSEISTLTAWTAVALCDAVEAVCGVRPGIKWPNDLVLNRKKLCGILTELEWEAESGEFSCVIIGAGINVSQDEADFGPEVAPIAISLAQALGTAPDRTGLAAQVIRSLNALYDDFPAQNAAYLDHFRRDCLTVGNPIKVISGAGERIGTATGISDDFGLTVRWEDGSTETLTSGEVSVRGLYDYV
;
A
#
# COMPACT_ATOMS: atom_id res chain seq x y z
N ARG A 1 -25.63 -3.93 5.71
CA ARG A 1 -25.56 -2.91 6.78
C ARG A 1 -24.38 -2.02 6.44
N GLN A 2 -24.62 -0.78 6.04
CA GLN A 2 -23.57 0.24 6.00
C GLN A 2 -23.07 0.46 7.43
N ARG A 3 -21.79 0.19 7.67
CA ARG A 3 -21.13 0.56 8.91
C ARG A 3 -20.45 1.91 8.66
N GLN A 4 -20.79 2.91 9.46
CA GLN A 4 -20.16 4.22 9.42
C GLN A 4 -19.06 4.25 10.48
N MET A 5 -17.83 4.40 10.05
CA MET A 5 -16.66 4.55 10.93
C MET A 5 -16.60 6.03 11.36
N CYS A 6 -16.67 6.29 12.67
CA CYS A 6 -16.47 7.64 13.20
C CYS A 6 -14.95 7.95 13.23
N ILE A 7 -14.41 8.41 12.12
CA ILE A 7 -13.05 8.94 12.06
C ILE A 7 -13.10 10.38 12.60
N ARG A 8 -12.39 10.64 13.68
CA ARG A 8 -12.42 11.94 14.37
C ARG A 8 -11.28 12.87 13.96
N ASP A 9 -10.24 12.35 13.29
CA ASP A 9 -9.05 13.12 12.92
C ASP A 9 -8.63 12.80 11.47
N SER A 10 -8.38 13.84 10.68
CA SER A 10 -7.91 13.71 9.30
C SER A 10 -6.52 13.04 9.21
N SER A 11 -5.70 13.14 10.26
CA SER A 11 -4.41 12.48 10.33
C SER A 11 -4.52 10.95 10.39
N GLU A 12 -5.55 10.40 11.03
CA GLU A 12 -5.81 8.97 11.07
C GLU A 12 -6.18 8.40 9.69
N ILE A 13 -6.91 9.17 8.88
CA ILE A 13 -7.36 8.77 7.55
C ILE A 13 -6.17 8.49 6.62
N SER A 14 -5.12 9.28 6.72
CA SER A 14 -3.91 9.12 5.90
C SER A 14 -3.23 7.77 6.11
N THR A 15 -3.44 7.13 7.26
CA THR A 15 -2.87 5.82 7.59
C THR A 15 -3.65 4.65 6.98
N LEU A 16 -4.91 4.85 6.56
CA LEU A 16 -5.76 3.77 6.04
C LEU A 16 -5.20 3.06 4.81
N THR A 17 -4.42 3.76 3.98
CA THR A 17 -3.71 3.12 2.86
C THR A 17 -2.74 2.06 3.36
N ALA A 18 -1.97 2.37 4.38
CA ALA A 18 -1.00 1.45 4.98
C ALA A 18 -1.68 0.27 5.69
N TRP A 19 -2.76 0.53 6.43
CA TRP A 19 -3.59 -0.49 7.06
C TRP A 19 -4.18 -1.44 6.03
N THR A 20 -4.69 -0.88 4.92
CA THR A 20 -5.22 -1.67 3.79
C THR A 20 -4.14 -2.54 3.18
N ALA A 21 -2.91 -2.04 3.01
CA ALA A 21 -1.80 -2.83 2.49
C ALA A 21 -1.52 -4.06 3.37
N VAL A 22 -1.49 -3.91 4.69
CA VAL A 22 -1.33 -5.03 5.63
C VAL A 22 -2.48 -6.02 5.51
N ALA A 23 -3.74 -5.55 5.52
CA ALA A 23 -4.92 -6.40 5.40
C ALA A 23 -4.94 -7.21 4.09
N LEU A 24 -4.48 -6.61 2.98
CA LEU A 24 -4.37 -7.30 1.69
C LEU A 24 -3.21 -8.29 1.66
N CYS A 25 -2.07 -8.01 2.31
CA CYS A 25 -0.98 -8.98 2.48
C CYS A 25 -1.49 -10.22 3.23
N ASP A 26 -2.21 -10.03 4.32
CA ASP A 26 -2.82 -11.12 5.10
C ASP A 26 -3.83 -11.93 4.28
N ALA A 27 -4.65 -11.26 3.46
CA ALA A 27 -5.63 -11.91 2.60
C ALA A 27 -4.96 -12.78 1.52
N VAL A 28 -3.92 -12.26 0.87
CA VAL A 28 -3.17 -13.00 -0.16
C VAL A 28 -2.45 -14.19 0.46
N GLU A 29 -1.79 -14.00 1.60
CA GLU A 29 -1.10 -15.10 2.30
C GLU A 29 -2.06 -16.22 2.72
N ALA A 30 -3.22 -15.87 3.27
CA ALA A 30 -4.22 -16.84 3.72
C ALA A 30 -4.78 -17.72 2.60
N VAL A 31 -4.91 -17.18 1.36
CA VAL A 31 -5.49 -17.92 0.23
C VAL A 31 -4.42 -18.54 -0.66
N CYS A 32 -3.32 -17.83 -0.87
CA CYS A 32 -2.30 -18.20 -1.85
C CYS A 32 -1.04 -18.80 -1.23
N GLY A 33 -0.88 -18.75 0.10
CA GLY A 33 0.30 -19.25 0.80
C GLY A 33 1.58 -18.46 0.54
N VAL A 34 1.47 -17.29 -0.10
CA VAL A 34 2.59 -16.37 -0.36
C VAL A 34 2.25 -15.00 0.20
N ARG A 35 3.21 -14.38 0.89
CA ARG A 35 3.04 -13.04 1.45
C ARG A 35 3.70 -11.99 0.57
N PRO A 36 2.94 -11.02 0.02
CA PRO A 36 3.53 -9.89 -0.68
C PRO A 36 4.32 -8.98 0.28
N GLY A 37 5.33 -8.29 -0.26
CA GLY A 37 5.92 -7.15 0.43
C GLY A 37 5.18 -5.86 0.09
N ILE A 38 5.46 -4.81 0.85
CA ILE A 38 4.85 -3.49 0.67
C ILE A 38 5.91 -2.53 0.13
N LYS A 39 5.65 -1.94 -1.04
CA LYS A 39 6.38 -0.76 -1.50
C LYS A 39 5.61 0.47 -1.07
N TRP A 40 6.23 1.27 -0.20
CA TRP A 40 5.66 2.51 0.29
C TRP A 40 5.31 3.47 -0.87
N PRO A 41 4.14 4.15 -0.85
CA PRO A 41 3.15 4.11 0.24
C PRO A 41 2.04 3.07 0.04
N ASN A 42 1.79 2.57 -1.17
CA ASN A 42 0.49 2.01 -1.54
C ASN A 42 0.52 0.82 -2.52
N ASP A 43 1.70 0.24 -2.77
CA ASP A 43 1.81 -0.88 -3.69
C ASP A 43 2.18 -2.18 -2.99
N LEU A 44 1.52 -3.28 -3.34
CA LEU A 44 1.98 -4.62 -2.98
C LEU A 44 2.88 -5.18 -4.08
N VAL A 45 3.92 -5.84 -3.67
CA VAL A 45 5.00 -6.34 -4.53
C VAL A 45 5.21 -7.82 -4.29
N LEU A 46 5.32 -8.58 -5.38
CA LEU A 46 5.70 -9.99 -5.35
C LEU A 46 6.75 -10.24 -6.44
N ASN A 47 7.81 -10.98 -6.11
CA ASN A 47 8.92 -11.22 -7.04
C ASN A 47 9.49 -9.91 -7.66
N ARG A 48 9.61 -8.84 -6.85
CA ARG A 48 10.10 -7.50 -7.23
C ARG A 48 9.23 -6.78 -8.28
N LYS A 49 8.00 -7.22 -8.50
CA LYS A 49 7.05 -6.62 -9.44
C LYS A 49 5.75 -6.25 -8.73
N LYS A 50 5.06 -5.25 -9.23
CA LYS A 50 3.79 -4.77 -8.68
C LYS A 50 2.69 -5.82 -8.85
N LEU A 51 2.15 -6.27 -7.73
CA LEU A 51 1.00 -7.17 -7.64
C LEU A 51 -0.31 -6.40 -7.49
N CYS A 52 -0.30 -5.34 -6.69
CA CYS A 52 -1.50 -4.57 -6.38
C CYS A 52 -1.16 -3.09 -6.21
N GLY A 53 -2.06 -2.23 -6.62
CA GLY A 53 -2.08 -0.82 -6.24
C GLY A 53 -3.29 -0.52 -5.36
N ILE A 54 -3.10 0.34 -4.35
CA ILE A 54 -4.15 0.79 -3.43
C ILE A 54 -4.35 2.28 -3.65
N LEU A 55 -5.60 2.68 -3.78
CA LEU A 55 -6.01 4.08 -3.86
C LEU A 55 -7.00 4.38 -2.73
N THR A 56 -6.72 5.42 -1.97
CA THR A 56 -7.61 5.91 -0.92
C THR A 56 -8.03 7.32 -1.27
N GLU A 57 -9.32 7.54 -1.41
CA GLU A 57 -9.93 8.82 -1.76
C GLU A 57 -10.83 9.30 -0.62
N LEU A 58 -10.81 10.61 -0.35
CA LEU A 58 -11.62 11.25 0.67
C LEU A 58 -12.74 12.01 -0.01
N GLU A 59 -13.97 11.77 0.41
CA GLU A 59 -15.12 12.55 -0.02
C GLU A 59 -15.57 13.52 1.08
N TRP A 60 -15.82 14.76 0.68
CA TRP A 60 -16.31 15.83 1.53
C TRP A 60 -17.70 16.24 1.07
N GLU A 61 -18.59 16.53 2.01
CA GLU A 61 -19.89 17.07 1.68
C GLU A 61 -19.75 18.53 1.22
N ALA A 62 -20.21 18.81 -0.01
CA ALA A 62 -19.97 20.10 -0.66
C ALA A 62 -20.65 21.28 0.07
N GLU A 63 -21.76 21.05 0.78
CA GLU A 63 -22.53 22.09 1.44
C GLU A 63 -22.02 22.40 2.85
N SER A 64 -21.64 21.40 3.62
CA SER A 64 -21.18 21.56 5.01
C SER A 64 -19.67 21.66 5.12
N GLY A 65 -18.91 21.17 4.14
CA GLY A 65 -17.46 20.98 4.22
C GLY A 65 -17.05 19.88 5.21
N GLU A 66 -18.03 19.08 5.67
CA GLU A 66 -17.77 17.97 6.57
C GLU A 66 -17.27 16.75 5.80
N PHE A 67 -16.46 15.93 6.48
CA PHE A 67 -16.01 14.65 5.96
C PHE A 67 -17.18 13.68 5.78
N SER A 68 -17.34 13.12 4.58
CA SER A 68 -18.43 12.20 4.23
C SER A 68 -18.02 10.74 4.34
N CYS A 69 -17.03 10.33 3.55
CA CYS A 69 -16.58 8.95 3.56
C CYS A 69 -15.14 8.79 3.01
N VAL A 70 -14.57 7.60 3.26
CA VAL A 70 -13.33 7.15 2.61
C VAL A 70 -13.68 6.05 1.61
N ILE A 71 -13.18 6.18 0.39
CA ILE A 71 -13.27 5.15 -0.65
C ILE A 71 -11.90 4.50 -0.77
N ILE A 72 -11.84 3.18 -0.57
CA ILE A 72 -10.61 2.40 -0.74
C ILE A 72 -10.76 1.51 -1.97
N GLY A 73 -9.94 1.78 -2.99
CA GLY A 73 -9.80 0.96 -4.18
C GLY A 73 -8.55 0.07 -4.08
N ALA A 74 -8.68 -1.22 -4.34
CA ALA A 74 -7.57 -2.15 -4.38
C ALA A 74 -7.59 -2.95 -5.70
N GLY A 75 -6.55 -2.76 -6.52
CA GLY A 75 -6.39 -3.44 -7.81
C GLY A 75 -5.40 -4.60 -7.72
N ILE A 76 -5.87 -5.81 -7.36
CA ILE A 76 -5.01 -7.01 -7.28
C ILE A 76 -4.96 -7.69 -8.65
N ASN A 77 -3.76 -7.92 -9.17
CA ASN A 77 -3.54 -8.69 -10.38
C ASN A 77 -3.67 -10.19 -10.04
N VAL A 78 -4.72 -10.85 -10.49
CA VAL A 78 -5.01 -12.24 -10.10
C VAL A 78 -4.61 -13.24 -11.19
N SER A 79 -5.17 -13.10 -12.38
CA SER A 79 -5.05 -14.10 -13.46
C SER A 79 -4.48 -13.55 -14.77
N GLN A 80 -4.05 -12.29 -14.78
CA GLN A 80 -3.47 -11.65 -15.96
C GLN A 80 -2.19 -12.38 -16.41
N ASP A 81 -2.01 -12.51 -17.71
CA ASP A 81 -0.75 -12.92 -18.31
C ASP A 81 0.07 -11.69 -18.77
N GLU A 82 1.23 -11.93 -19.37
CA GLU A 82 2.12 -10.85 -19.81
C GLU A 82 1.48 -9.97 -20.89
N ALA A 83 0.66 -10.56 -21.77
CA ALA A 83 0.00 -9.84 -22.86
C ALA A 83 -1.11 -8.90 -22.34
N ASP A 84 -1.76 -9.25 -21.22
CA ASP A 84 -2.79 -8.43 -20.60
C ASP A 84 -2.24 -7.11 -20.05
N PHE A 85 -0.98 -7.07 -19.64
CA PHE A 85 -0.37 -5.86 -19.07
C PHE A 85 0.10 -4.83 -20.10
N GLY A 86 0.31 -5.26 -21.35
CA GLY A 86 0.94 -4.44 -22.37
C GLY A 86 2.45 -4.19 -22.14
N PRO A 87 3.16 -3.67 -23.16
CA PRO A 87 4.63 -3.68 -23.21
C PRO A 87 5.29 -2.77 -22.14
N GLU A 88 4.64 -1.72 -21.71
CA GLU A 88 5.20 -0.79 -20.72
C GLU A 88 5.04 -1.28 -19.28
N VAL A 89 3.97 -2.03 -19.00
CA VAL A 89 3.59 -2.46 -17.64
C VAL A 89 4.10 -3.88 -17.35
N ALA A 90 4.13 -4.78 -18.33
CA ALA A 90 4.56 -6.17 -18.18
C ALA A 90 5.94 -6.35 -17.51
N PRO A 91 6.95 -5.49 -17.74
CA PRO A 91 8.25 -5.60 -17.05
C PRO A 91 8.15 -5.37 -15.54
N ILE A 92 7.20 -4.56 -15.07
CA ILE A 92 7.08 -4.10 -13.68
C ILE A 92 5.87 -4.64 -12.94
N ALA A 93 4.95 -5.34 -13.62
CA ALA A 93 3.76 -5.93 -13.01
C ALA A 93 3.84 -7.46 -12.99
N ILE A 94 3.10 -8.05 -12.06
CA ILE A 94 2.95 -9.50 -11.94
C ILE A 94 1.53 -9.82 -11.46
N SER A 95 0.98 -10.95 -11.89
CA SER A 95 -0.24 -11.52 -11.32
C SER A 95 0.08 -12.65 -10.34
N LEU A 96 -0.89 -13.01 -9.52
CA LEU A 96 -0.79 -14.21 -8.67
C LEU A 96 -0.63 -15.48 -9.51
N ALA A 97 -1.33 -15.58 -10.63
CA ALA A 97 -1.19 -16.73 -11.54
C ALA A 97 0.23 -16.89 -12.07
N GLN A 98 0.88 -15.80 -12.46
CA GLN A 98 2.28 -15.83 -12.92
C GLN A 98 3.23 -16.20 -11.78
N ALA A 99 3.01 -15.64 -10.58
CA ALA A 99 3.88 -15.88 -9.44
C ALA A 99 3.79 -17.33 -8.90
N LEU A 100 2.60 -17.92 -8.94
CA LEU A 100 2.32 -19.26 -8.41
C LEU A 100 2.41 -20.38 -9.46
N GLY A 101 2.46 -20.02 -10.75
CA GLY A 101 2.37 -20.98 -11.85
C GLY A 101 0.96 -21.56 -12.08
N THR A 102 -0.03 -21.10 -11.32
CA THR A 102 -1.44 -21.50 -11.44
C THR A 102 -2.35 -20.38 -10.93
N ALA A 103 -3.52 -20.22 -11.55
CA ALA A 103 -4.47 -19.22 -11.13
C ALA A 103 -5.11 -19.61 -9.77
N PRO A 104 -5.09 -18.71 -8.77
CA PRO A 104 -5.76 -18.96 -7.49
C PRO A 104 -7.29 -18.87 -7.63
N ASP A 105 -8.00 -19.37 -6.61
CA ASP A 105 -9.45 -19.15 -6.48
C ASP A 105 -9.76 -17.67 -6.27
N ARG A 106 -10.18 -17.01 -7.36
CA ARG A 106 -10.52 -15.58 -7.37
C ARG A 106 -11.68 -15.25 -6.42
N THR A 107 -12.67 -16.16 -6.33
CA THR A 107 -13.83 -15.93 -5.46
C THR A 107 -13.44 -16.08 -4.00
N GLY A 108 -12.63 -17.09 -3.66
CA GLY A 108 -12.07 -17.28 -2.34
C GLY A 108 -11.19 -16.11 -1.92
N LEU A 109 -10.35 -15.60 -2.83
CA LEU A 109 -9.52 -14.42 -2.57
C LEU A 109 -10.38 -13.17 -2.32
N ALA A 110 -11.38 -12.89 -3.14
CA ALA A 110 -12.28 -11.76 -2.93
C ALA A 110 -13.01 -11.85 -1.59
N ALA A 111 -13.50 -13.03 -1.23
CA ALA A 111 -14.15 -13.25 0.06
C ALA A 111 -13.17 -13.04 1.24
N GLN A 112 -11.90 -13.45 1.09
CA GLN A 112 -10.90 -13.21 2.12
C GLN A 112 -10.50 -11.74 2.24
N VAL A 113 -10.36 -11.03 1.13
CA VAL A 113 -10.13 -9.58 1.12
C VAL A 113 -11.25 -8.86 1.89
N ILE A 114 -12.52 -9.19 1.62
CA ILE A 114 -13.65 -8.60 2.34
C ILE A 114 -13.57 -8.89 3.84
N ARG A 115 -13.19 -10.12 4.24
CA ARG A 115 -13.02 -10.46 5.67
C ARG A 115 -11.89 -9.65 6.31
N SER A 116 -10.74 -9.52 5.63
CA SER A 116 -9.60 -8.76 6.13
C SER A 116 -9.93 -7.26 6.25
N LEU A 117 -10.68 -6.69 5.31
CA LEU A 117 -11.13 -5.30 5.38
C LEU A 117 -12.19 -5.08 6.47
N ASN A 118 -13.04 -6.07 6.76
CA ASN A 118 -13.95 -5.99 7.90
C ASN A 118 -13.19 -6.05 9.24
N ALA A 119 -12.18 -6.90 9.36
CA ALA A 119 -11.31 -6.93 10.54
C ALA A 119 -10.58 -5.59 10.72
N LEU A 120 -10.00 -5.05 9.64
CA LEU A 120 -9.41 -3.71 9.66
C LEU A 120 -10.39 -2.66 10.19
N TYR A 121 -11.64 -2.68 9.72
CA TYR A 121 -12.67 -1.75 10.18
C TYR A 121 -12.95 -1.86 11.68
N ASP A 122 -13.00 -3.08 12.21
CA ASP A 122 -13.25 -3.33 13.63
C ASP A 122 -12.02 -2.95 14.50
N ASP A 123 -10.80 -3.08 13.97
CA ASP A 123 -9.53 -2.82 14.65
C ASP A 123 -9.11 -1.34 14.63
N PHE A 124 -9.54 -0.59 13.63
CA PHE A 124 -9.11 0.79 13.41
C PHE A 124 -9.78 1.78 14.38
N PRO A 125 -9.07 2.73 14.96
CA PRO A 125 -7.60 2.87 14.98
C PRO A 125 -6.95 2.18 16.20
N ALA A 126 -7.71 1.42 16.99
CA ALA A 126 -7.30 0.91 18.30
C ALA A 126 -6.06 -0.01 18.23
N GLN A 127 -5.90 -0.75 17.12
CA GLN A 127 -4.81 -1.71 16.93
C GLN A 127 -3.63 -1.14 16.12
N ASN A 128 -3.42 0.19 16.14
CA ASN A 128 -2.41 0.86 15.33
C ASN A 128 -1.01 0.24 15.47
N ALA A 129 -0.58 -0.11 16.68
CA ALA A 129 0.74 -0.69 16.92
C ALA A 129 0.93 -2.03 16.19
N ALA A 130 -0.09 -2.91 16.18
CA ALA A 130 0.00 -4.21 15.50
C ALA A 130 0.10 -4.04 13.97
N TYR A 131 -0.72 -3.16 13.39
CA TYR A 131 -0.64 -2.86 11.95
C TYR A 131 0.68 -2.20 11.56
N LEU A 132 1.21 -1.30 12.39
CA LEU A 132 2.49 -0.66 12.18
C LEU A 132 3.65 -1.67 12.20
N ASP A 133 3.65 -2.60 13.13
CA ASP A 133 4.67 -3.65 13.22
C ASP A 133 4.62 -4.56 11.97
N HIS A 134 3.44 -4.93 11.51
CA HIS A 134 3.26 -5.69 10.26
C HIS A 134 3.72 -4.89 9.04
N PHE A 135 3.35 -3.62 8.95
CA PHE A 135 3.78 -2.75 7.86
C PHE A 135 5.31 -2.59 7.81
N ARG A 136 5.95 -2.36 8.97
CA ARG A 136 7.41 -2.25 9.09
C ARG A 136 8.12 -3.53 8.65
N ARG A 137 7.61 -4.68 9.07
CA ARG A 137 8.14 -5.99 8.71
C ARG A 137 8.08 -6.23 7.20
N ASP A 138 6.97 -5.86 6.56
CA ASP A 138 6.68 -6.17 5.17
C ASP A 138 7.15 -5.07 4.20
N CYS A 139 7.61 -3.90 4.70
CA CYS A 139 8.01 -2.77 3.89
C CYS A 139 9.35 -3.00 3.18
N LEU A 140 9.30 -3.22 1.87
CA LEU A 140 10.49 -3.46 1.04
C LEU A 140 11.25 -2.17 0.69
N THR A 141 10.65 -0.99 0.89
CA THR A 141 11.28 0.29 0.55
C THR A 141 12.42 0.63 1.53
N VAL A 142 12.27 0.24 2.80
CA VAL A 142 13.27 0.52 3.85
C VAL A 142 14.58 -0.22 3.56
N GLY A 143 15.69 0.48 3.75
CA GLY A 143 17.04 -0.02 3.50
C GLY A 143 17.55 0.23 2.08
N ASN A 144 16.69 0.70 1.17
CA ASN A 144 17.04 0.89 -0.23
C ASN A 144 17.28 2.37 -0.58
N PRO A 145 18.17 2.64 -1.57
CA PRO A 145 18.28 3.96 -2.18
C PRO A 145 17.03 4.23 -3.03
N ILE A 146 16.48 5.42 -2.87
CA ILE A 146 15.23 5.83 -3.51
C ILE A 146 15.36 7.19 -4.18
N LYS A 147 14.54 7.41 -5.20
CA LYS A 147 14.27 8.71 -5.80
C LYS A 147 12.89 9.18 -5.33
N VAL A 148 12.84 10.36 -4.78
CA VAL A 148 11.61 11.03 -4.35
C VAL A 148 11.30 12.15 -5.34
N ILE A 149 10.08 12.13 -5.88
CA ILE A 149 9.58 13.12 -6.84
C ILE A 149 8.46 13.88 -6.17
N SER A 150 8.61 15.18 -6.04
CA SER A 150 7.62 16.10 -5.44
C SER A 150 7.40 17.33 -6.30
N GLY A 151 6.51 18.21 -5.91
CA GLY A 151 6.34 19.52 -6.57
C GLY A 151 7.59 20.41 -6.54
N ALA A 152 8.52 20.17 -5.61
CA ALA A 152 9.81 20.87 -5.50
C ALA A 152 10.92 20.27 -6.39
N GLY A 153 10.65 19.13 -7.06
CA GLY A 153 11.60 18.44 -7.93
C GLY A 153 11.95 17.03 -7.49
N GLU A 154 13.07 16.53 -7.99
CA GLU A 154 13.58 15.18 -7.69
C GLU A 154 14.73 15.25 -6.68
N ARG A 155 14.71 14.35 -5.68
CA ARG A 155 15.81 14.17 -4.72
C ARG A 155 16.13 12.69 -4.57
N ILE A 156 17.39 12.39 -4.30
CA ILE A 156 17.86 11.03 -4.01
C ILE A 156 18.21 10.93 -2.54
N GLY A 157 17.86 9.81 -1.93
CA GLY A 157 18.15 9.50 -0.54
C GLY A 157 18.06 8.00 -0.27
N THR A 158 18.20 7.63 0.98
CA THR A 158 18.05 6.25 1.45
C THR A 158 16.86 6.19 2.41
N ALA A 159 15.90 5.31 2.15
CA ALA A 159 14.82 5.03 3.07
C ALA A 159 15.36 4.32 4.31
N THR A 160 15.20 4.90 5.50
CA THR A 160 15.82 4.41 6.74
C THR A 160 14.83 3.81 7.72
N GLY A 161 13.53 4.07 7.56
CA GLY A 161 12.52 3.53 8.47
C GLY A 161 11.11 3.99 8.13
N ILE A 162 10.16 3.51 8.93
CA ILE A 162 8.75 3.92 8.93
C ILE A 162 8.44 4.55 10.28
N SER A 163 7.92 5.77 10.28
CA SER A 163 7.49 6.50 11.47
C SER A 163 6.20 5.91 12.07
N ASP A 164 5.79 6.39 13.25
CA ASP A 164 4.62 5.86 13.96
C ASP A 164 3.28 6.19 13.28
N ASP A 165 3.31 7.13 12.35
CA ASP A 165 2.19 7.52 11.47
C ASP A 165 2.30 6.96 10.04
N PHE A 166 3.09 5.89 9.85
CA PHE A 166 3.35 5.20 8.57
C PHE A 166 4.08 6.06 7.53
N GLY A 167 4.64 7.19 7.89
CA GLY A 167 5.50 8.00 7.04
C GLY A 167 6.83 7.32 6.73
N LEU A 168 7.41 7.62 5.57
CA LEU A 168 8.71 7.09 5.16
C LEU A 168 9.82 8.02 5.63
N THR A 169 10.69 7.55 6.51
CA THR A 169 11.88 8.28 6.94
C THR A 169 12.99 8.11 5.92
N VAL A 170 13.48 9.23 5.39
CA VAL A 170 14.52 9.29 4.36
C VAL A 170 15.72 10.06 4.88
N ARG A 171 16.91 9.50 4.69
CA ARG A 171 18.17 10.20 4.86
C ARG A 171 18.67 10.65 3.49
N TRP A 172 18.80 11.96 3.31
CA TRP A 172 19.26 12.57 2.10
C TRP A 172 20.79 12.50 1.93
N GLU A 173 21.30 12.78 0.72
CA GLU A 173 22.74 12.80 0.42
C GLU A 173 23.52 13.85 1.23
N ASP A 174 22.87 14.94 1.63
CA ASP A 174 23.46 15.98 2.49
C ASP A 174 23.53 15.58 3.98
N GLY A 175 23.08 14.36 4.32
CA GLY A 175 23.04 13.82 5.68
C GLY A 175 21.79 14.21 6.49
N SER A 176 20.96 15.09 5.99
CA SER A 176 19.69 15.46 6.66
C SER A 176 18.68 14.31 6.60
N THR A 177 17.76 14.29 7.56
CA THR A 177 16.68 13.29 7.63
C THR A 177 15.33 13.98 7.60
N GLU A 178 14.40 13.40 6.85
CA GLU A 178 13.04 13.91 6.69
C GLU A 178 12.06 12.73 6.72
N THR A 179 10.85 12.94 7.25
CA THR A 179 9.76 11.97 7.17
C THR A 179 8.76 12.45 6.13
N LEU A 180 8.56 11.62 5.11
CA LEU A 180 7.62 11.87 4.02
C LEU A 180 6.26 11.29 4.36
N THR A 181 5.20 12.02 4.04
CA THR A 181 3.82 11.55 4.15
C THR A 181 3.28 11.10 2.79
N SER A 182 2.36 10.14 2.79
CA SER A 182 1.70 9.67 1.56
C SER A 182 0.82 10.79 0.97
N GLY A 183 0.81 10.89 -0.37
CA GLY A 183 0.01 11.88 -1.11
C GLY A 183 0.77 13.10 -1.60
N GLU A 184 1.91 13.43 -1.00
CA GLU A 184 2.72 14.59 -1.40
C GLU A 184 3.85 14.24 -2.37
N VAL A 185 4.25 12.97 -2.40
CA VAL A 185 5.43 12.52 -3.14
C VAL A 185 5.22 11.17 -3.83
N SER A 186 5.98 10.95 -4.91
CA SER A 186 6.15 9.64 -5.55
C SER A 186 7.53 9.10 -5.23
N VAL A 187 7.59 7.86 -4.76
CA VAL A 187 8.85 7.17 -4.43
C VAL A 187 9.13 6.06 -5.44
N ARG A 188 10.36 6.03 -5.96
CA ARG A 188 10.83 5.02 -6.91
C ARG A 188 12.14 4.43 -6.44
N GLY A 189 12.33 3.12 -6.61
CA GLY A 189 13.62 2.49 -6.48
C GLY A 189 14.60 3.03 -7.54
N LEU A 190 15.89 3.13 -7.21
CA LEU A 190 16.89 3.64 -8.17
C LEU A 190 17.26 2.62 -9.25
N TYR A 191 17.20 1.32 -8.92
CA TYR A 191 17.68 0.25 -9.80
C TYR A 191 16.58 -0.70 -10.25
N ASP A 192 15.49 -0.78 -9.50
CA ASP A 192 14.37 -1.69 -9.72
C ASP A 192 13.04 -1.04 -9.37
N TYR A 193 11.95 -1.80 -9.48
CA TYR A 193 10.62 -1.31 -9.09
C TYR A 193 10.54 -0.97 -7.59
N VAL A 194 11.34 -1.65 -6.74
CA VAL A 194 11.39 -1.46 -5.28
C VAL A 194 12.73 -0.90 -4.89
#